data_d6b3ad73b455deb2052d0f3798371aec
#
_entry.id   d6b3ad73b455deb2052d0f3798371aec
#
_cell.length_a   1.000
_cell.length_b   1.000
_cell.length_c   1.000
_cell.angle_alpha   90.00
_cell.angle_beta   90.00
_cell.angle_gamma   90.00
#
_symmetry.space_group_name_H-M   'P 1'
#
loop_
_entity.id
_entity.type
_entity.pdbx_description
1 polymer ?
#
loop_
_entity_poly.entity_id
_entity_poly.type
_entity_poly.pdbx_seq_one_letter_code
_entity_poly.pdbx_strand_id
1 'polypeptide(L)'
;MMAAGPLRWPRSLFARLALILFIGLAAANATSFWLTMTERNQATMNVMMGYIEREVASSVALLDRLPAAERPAWLPRLARRSYHFMLEPGVAGVAPDATLSARVAASIADGIGTSYELTANAVPGERERLQVHLRLSDGAPLTIDITPMHGIPLSRWLPLLLVLQLALLAACCWYAVRQATRPLHQLAQAADALGPDLKAGRLAEDGPSEVARAARAFNAMQDRIAGYMTERLQILAAISHDLQTPITRMRLRVDMMDDDTPQHAKLQQDLQEMETLVKEGVAYARTLHGAAETPLRIDPDALLDSMLADYRDGGHEVSLQGKAGGALMARPQALRRVLGNLTDNALKFGGAAEIVVAAQPGALTVSVLDRGPGIPEESLEAVFEPFVRLETSRNRGTGGTGLGLAIARQLAQAMDATLTLHPRPGGGLEARLVLKTS
;
A
#
# COMPACT_ATOMS: atom_id res chain seq x y z
N MET A 1 7.75 7.10 -44.46
CA MET A 1 8.16 7.46 -43.08
C MET A 1 6.92 7.30 -42.20
N MET A 2 6.71 6.10 -41.63
CA MET A 2 5.58 5.83 -40.74
C MET A 2 5.91 6.42 -39.37
N ALA A 3 5.14 7.40 -38.94
CA ALA A 3 5.23 7.94 -37.58
C ALA A 3 4.82 6.87 -36.59
N ALA A 4 5.75 6.39 -35.80
CA ALA A 4 5.47 5.52 -34.66
C ALA A 4 4.59 6.28 -33.69
N GLY A 5 3.31 5.92 -33.59
CA GLY A 5 2.39 6.47 -32.60
C GLY A 5 2.93 6.19 -31.18
N PRO A 6 2.57 7.01 -30.18
CA PRO A 6 3.06 6.85 -28.82
C PRO A 6 2.74 5.44 -28.32
N LEU A 7 3.77 4.73 -27.83
CA LEU A 7 3.65 3.41 -27.23
C LEU A 7 2.60 3.48 -26.10
N ARG A 8 1.39 2.98 -26.35
CA ARG A 8 0.33 2.97 -25.34
C ARG A 8 0.69 1.93 -24.28
N TRP A 9 0.91 2.39 -23.08
CA TRP A 9 1.17 1.53 -21.94
C TRP A 9 0.05 0.46 -21.81
N PRO A 10 0.39 -0.82 -21.58
CA PRO A 10 -0.60 -1.89 -21.49
C PRO A 10 -1.64 -1.58 -20.41
N ARG A 11 -2.92 -1.84 -20.72
CA ARG A 11 -4.02 -1.59 -19.78
C ARG A 11 -4.15 -2.70 -18.73
N SER A 12 -3.77 -3.93 -19.05
CA SER A 12 -3.82 -5.07 -18.14
C SER A 12 -2.61 -5.09 -17.19
N LEU A 13 -2.84 -5.43 -15.93
CA LEU A 13 -1.79 -5.63 -14.92
C LEU A 13 -0.82 -6.72 -15.37
N PHE A 14 -1.35 -7.86 -15.87
CA PHE A 14 -0.54 -8.95 -16.39
C PHE A 14 0.39 -8.48 -17.51
N ALA A 15 -0.14 -7.74 -18.48
CA ALA A 15 0.66 -7.24 -19.61
C ALA A 15 1.74 -6.24 -19.15
N ARG A 16 1.47 -5.41 -18.14
CA ARG A 16 2.47 -4.51 -17.52
C ARG A 16 3.58 -5.29 -16.84
N LEU A 17 3.23 -6.29 -16.04
CA LEU A 17 4.20 -7.15 -15.35
C LEU A 17 5.05 -7.94 -16.33
N ALA A 18 4.41 -8.57 -17.33
CA ALA A 18 5.10 -9.30 -18.38
C ALA A 18 6.08 -8.39 -19.16
N LEU A 19 5.66 -7.17 -19.49
CA LEU A 19 6.50 -6.20 -20.20
C LEU A 19 7.71 -5.77 -19.36
N ILE A 20 7.52 -5.47 -18.07
CA ILE A 20 8.61 -5.09 -17.16
C ILE A 20 9.62 -6.22 -17.04
N LEU A 21 9.16 -7.45 -16.83
CA LEU A 21 10.04 -8.62 -16.73
C LEU A 21 10.75 -8.92 -18.06
N PHE A 22 10.05 -8.82 -19.19
CA PHE A 22 10.61 -9.02 -20.50
C PHE A 22 11.69 -7.98 -20.83
N ILE A 23 11.42 -6.70 -20.58
CA ILE A 23 12.40 -5.62 -20.79
C ILE A 23 13.61 -5.81 -19.87
N GLY A 24 13.40 -6.15 -18.61
CA GLY A 24 14.47 -6.42 -17.68
C GLY A 24 15.36 -7.59 -18.11
N LEU A 25 14.74 -8.69 -18.54
CA LEU A 25 15.43 -9.87 -19.04
C LEU A 25 16.16 -9.58 -20.36
N ALA A 26 15.52 -8.90 -21.31
CA ALA A 26 16.12 -8.51 -22.58
C ALA A 26 17.32 -7.58 -22.39
N ALA A 27 17.19 -6.57 -21.52
CA ALA A 27 18.30 -5.67 -21.19
C ALA A 27 19.47 -6.41 -20.52
N ALA A 28 19.19 -7.31 -19.58
CA ALA A 28 20.20 -8.12 -18.93
C ALA A 28 20.94 -9.02 -19.93
N ASN A 29 20.22 -9.70 -20.81
CA ASN A 29 20.82 -10.55 -21.84
C ASN A 29 21.61 -9.73 -22.89
N ALA A 30 21.10 -8.58 -23.32
CA ALA A 30 21.78 -7.69 -24.26
C ALA A 30 23.10 -7.17 -23.69
N THR A 31 23.09 -6.76 -22.44
CA THR A 31 24.31 -6.28 -21.73
C THR A 31 25.33 -7.40 -21.58
N SER A 32 24.87 -8.59 -21.18
CA SER A 32 25.73 -9.79 -21.07
C SER A 32 26.37 -10.15 -22.41
N PHE A 33 25.56 -10.21 -23.47
CA PHE A 33 26.04 -10.50 -24.82
C PHE A 33 27.07 -9.46 -25.31
N TRP A 34 26.73 -8.17 -25.17
CA TRP A 34 27.62 -7.09 -25.60
C TRP A 34 28.97 -7.13 -24.89
N LEU A 35 28.99 -7.33 -23.58
CA LEU A 35 30.23 -7.37 -22.79
C LEU A 35 31.05 -8.63 -23.13
N THR A 36 30.40 -9.78 -23.24
CA THR A 36 31.06 -11.04 -23.63
C THR A 36 31.70 -10.92 -25.03
N MET A 37 31.00 -10.23 -25.94
CA MET A 37 31.50 -10.04 -27.30
C MET A 37 32.71 -9.09 -27.35
N THR A 38 32.69 -7.97 -26.59
CA THR A 38 33.79 -7.02 -26.51
C THR A 38 35.04 -7.65 -25.86
N GLU A 39 34.86 -8.40 -24.78
CA GLU A 39 35.99 -9.07 -24.11
C GLU A 39 36.59 -10.21 -24.93
N ARG A 40 35.74 -10.97 -25.64
CA ARG A 40 36.19 -12.04 -26.54
C ARG A 40 37.16 -11.49 -27.59
N ASN A 41 36.83 -10.33 -28.16
CA ASN A 41 37.70 -9.70 -29.17
C ASN A 41 39.06 -9.24 -28.59
N GLN A 42 39.05 -8.63 -27.40
CA GLN A 42 40.25 -8.14 -26.73
C GLN A 42 41.18 -9.30 -26.26
N ALA A 43 40.58 -10.33 -25.66
CA ALA A 43 41.35 -11.45 -25.13
C ALA A 43 41.99 -12.30 -26.23
N THR A 44 41.29 -12.51 -27.35
CA THR A 44 41.84 -13.21 -28.51
C THR A 44 43.04 -12.48 -29.07
N MET A 45 42.96 -11.14 -29.13
CA MET A 45 44.09 -10.33 -29.60
C MET A 45 45.31 -10.41 -28.68
N ASN A 46 45.10 -10.33 -27.36
CA ASN A 46 46.24 -10.36 -26.38
C ASN A 46 46.95 -11.71 -26.36
N VAL A 47 46.21 -12.84 -26.44
CA VAL A 47 46.81 -14.18 -26.48
C VAL A 47 47.60 -14.37 -27.78
N MET A 48 47.03 -13.92 -28.90
CA MET A 48 47.72 -13.99 -30.20
C MET A 48 49.04 -13.21 -30.20
N MET A 49 49.00 -11.97 -29.67
CA MET A 49 50.20 -11.14 -29.64
C MET A 49 51.33 -11.74 -28.75
N GLY A 50 51.02 -12.19 -27.53
CA GLY A 50 52.02 -12.74 -26.64
C GLY A 50 52.63 -14.07 -27.13
N TYR A 51 51.90 -14.83 -27.95
CA TYR A 51 52.41 -16.04 -28.55
C TYR A 51 53.32 -15.74 -29.76
N ILE A 52 52.90 -14.83 -30.63
CA ILE A 52 53.68 -14.40 -31.81
C ILE A 52 55.00 -13.75 -31.38
N GLU A 53 55.00 -12.91 -30.35
CA GLU A 53 56.20 -12.21 -29.86
C GLU A 53 57.37 -13.15 -29.57
N ARG A 54 57.14 -14.21 -28.78
CA ARG A 54 58.23 -15.13 -28.35
C ARG A 54 58.64 -16.12 -29.43
N GLU A 55 57.72 -16.73 -30.14
CA GLU A 55 58.02 -17.79 -31.12
C GLU A 55 58.56 -17.22 -32.42
N VAL A 56 57.99 -16.08 -32.87
CA VAL A 56 58.48 -15.40 -34.08
C VAL A 56 59.87 -14.85 -33.87
N ALA A 57 60.17 -14.22 -32.73
CA ALA A 57 61.48 -13.72 -32.40
C ALA A 57 62.55 -14.86 -32.43
N SER A 58 62.25 -15.99 -31.82
CA SER A 58 63.17 -17.16 -31.82
C SER A 58 63.38 -17.74 -33.23
N SER A 59 62.30 -17.77 -34.04
CA SER A 59 62.32 -18.28 -35.41
C SER A 59 63.15 -17.39 -36.36
N VAL A 60 62.98 -16.04 -36.22
CA VAL A 60 63.76 -15.07 -36.97
C VAL A 60 65.22 -15.13 -36.62
N ALA A 61 65.56 -15.20 -35.31
CA ALA A 61 66.94 -15.33 -34.88
C ALA A 61 67.65 -16.63 -35.37
N LEU A 62 66.86 -17.72 -35.49
CA LEU A 62 67.33 -18.96 -36.07
C LEU A 62 67.60 -18.81 -37.58
N LEU A 63 66.59 -18.26 -38.33
CA LEU A 63 66.74 -18.06 -39.77
C LEU A 63 67.83 -17.10 -40.15
N ASP A 64 68.13 -16.11 -39.31
CA ASP A 64 69.21 -15.17 -39.52
C ASP A 64 70.66 -15.83 -39.39
N ARG A 65 70.77 -16.83 -38.51
CA ARG A 65 71.99 -17.57 -38.30
C ARG A 65 72.24 -18.70 -39.29
N LEU A 66 71.24 -19.15 -40.01
CA LEU A 66 71.31 -20.23 -41.00
C LEU A 66 71.92 -19.74 -42.32
N PRO A 67 72.76 -20.54 -42.97
CA PRO A 67 73.19 -20.25 -44.32
C PRO A 67 72.01 -20.13 -45.31
N ALA A 68 72.09 -19.19 -46.25
CA ALA A 68 70.96 -18.89 -47.18
C ALA A 68 70.46 -20.14 -47.91
N ALA A 69 71.31 -21.11 -48.25
CA ALA A 69 70.95 -22.35 -48.93
C ALA A 69 70.11 -23.30 -48.05
N GLU A 70 70.16 -23.25 -46.75
CA GLU A 70 69.45 -24.14 -45.81
C GLU A 70 68.11 -23.56 -45.35
N ARG A 71 67.93 -22.27 -45.43
CA ARG A 71 66.68 -21.55 -44.97
C ARG A 71 65.38 -22.14 -45.55
N PRO A 72 65.27 -22.44 -46.86
CA PRO A 72 64.05 -22.96 -47.41
C PRO A 72 63.58 -24.28 -46.80
N ALA A 73 64.56 -25.16 -46.37
CA ALA A 73 64.22 -26.42 -45.73
C ALA A 73 63.65 -26.27 -44.32
N TRP A 74 63.93 -25.13 -43.66
CA TRP A 74 63.40 -24.80 -42.30
C TRP A 74 62.09 -24.10 -42.28
N LEU A 75 61.65 -23.41 -43.36
CA LEU A 75 60.36 -22.67 -43.41
C LEU A 75 59.16 -23.53 -43.04
N PRO A 76 59.00 -24.74 -43.58
CA PRO A 76 57.83 -25.58 -43.20
C PRO A 76 57.87 -26.07 -41.77
N ARG A 77 59.09 -26.18 -41.16
CA ARG A 77 59.27 -26.61 -39.76
C ARG A 77 58.95 -25.50 -38.77
N LEU A 78 59.14 -24.25 -39.13
CA LEU A 78 58.88 -23.05 -38.32
C LEU A 78 57.45 -22.51 -38.55
N ALA A 79 56.78 -22.96 -39.60
CA ALA A 79 55.40 -22.58 -39.87
C ALA A 79 54.46 -23.11 -38.78
N ARG A 80 53.51 -22.28 -38.37
CA ARG A 80 52.43 -22.60 -37.43
C ARG A 80 51.06 -22.34 -38.09
N ARG A 81 50.00 -22.73 -37.41
CA ARG A 81 48.64 -22.56 -37.90
C ARG A 81 48.25 -21.10 -38.03
N SER A 82 48.88 -20.22 -37.28
CA SER A 82 48.59 -18.78 -37.22
C SER A 82 49.58 -17.91 -37.99
N TYR A 83 50.74 -18.43 -38.34
CA TYR A 83 51.75 -17.70 -39.10
C TYR A 83 52.65 -18.64 -39.88
N HIS A 84 53.23 -18.15 -40.98
CA HIS A 84 54.27 -18.81 -41.75
C HIS A 84 55.31 -17.83 -42.30
N PHE A 85 56.48 -18.31 -42.61
CA PHE A 85 57.57 -17.50 -43.08
C PHE A 85 57.76 -17.67 -44.57
N MET A 86 58.11 -16.60 -45.31
CA MET A 86 58.41 -16.57 -46.72
C MET A 86 59.73 -15.80 -46.93
N LEU A 87 60.59 -16.31 -47.83
CA LEU A 87 61.81 -15.61 -48.21
C LEU A 87 61.62 -14.69 -49.41
N GLU A 88 60.41 -14.27 -49.62
CA GLU A 88 60.00 -13.35 -50.68
C GLU A 88 59.58 -12.02 -50.05
N PRO A 89 59.63 -10.88 -50.83
CA PRO A 89 59.27 -9.59 -50.29
C PRO A 89 57.79 -9.41 -49.91
N GLY A 90 56.97 -10.48 -50.08
CA GLY A 90 55.55 -10.48 -49.74
C GLY A 90 54.68 -9.66 -50.72
N VAL A 91 53.45 -9.44 -50.40
CA VAL A 91 52.49 -8.71 -51.20
C VAL A 91 52.38 -7.29 -50.68
N ALA A 92 52.50 -6.29 -51.61
CA ALA A 92 52.26 -4.88 -51.25
C ALA A 92 50.78 -4.72 -50.89
N GLY A 93 50.50 -4.57 -49.61
CA GLY A 93 49.16 -4.37 -49.08
C GLY A 93 48.78 -2.89 -48.91
N VAL A 94 47.55 -2.65 -48.50
CA VAL A 94 47.07 -1.33 -48.08
C VAL A 94 47.83 -0.89 -46.81
N ALA A 95 47.99 0.41 -46.60
CA ALA A 95 48.60 0.99 -45.41
C ALA A 95 47.98 0.34 -44.14
N PRO A 96 48.78 0.02 -43.09
CA PRO A 96 48.32 -0.67 -41.91
C PRO A 96 47.10 0.07 -41.30
N ASP A 97 46.07 -0.68 -40.98
CA ASP A 97 45.08 -0.17 -40.02
C ASP A 97 45.84 0.24 -38.75
N ALA A 98 45.77 1.52 -38.42
CA ALA A 98 46.59 2.18 -37.39
C ALA A 98 46.48 1.51 -35.98
N THR A 99 45.48 0.65 -35.78
CA THR A 99 45.23 0.01 -34.49
C THR A 99 45.79 -1.43 -34.40
N LEU A 100 45.60 -2.24 -35.42
CA LEU A 100 45.95 -3.67 -35.35
C LEU A 100 47.38 -3.95 -35.86
N SER A 101 47.65 -3.48 -37.07
CA SER A 101 48.95 -3.76 -37.74
C SER A 101 50.11 -3.08 -37.02
N ALA A 102 49.90 -1.84 -36.52
CA ALA A 102 50.90 -1.14 -35.73
C ALA A 102 51.21 -1.84 -34.39
N ARG A 103 50.17 -2.38 -33.74
CA ARG A 103 50.35 -3.13 -32.46
C ARG A 103 51.04 -4.46 -32.66
N VAL A 104 50.75 -5.18 -33.71
CA VAL A 104 51.44 -6.44 -34.05
C VAL A 104 52.88 -6.18 -34.46
N ALA A 105 53.16 -5.15 -35.27
CA ALA A 105 54.49 -4.73 -35.64
C ALA A 105 55.31 -4.31 -34.39
N ALA A 106 54.72 -3.53 -33.48
CA ALA A 106 55.37 -3.13 -32.24
C ALA A 106 55.69 -4.35 -31.34
N SER A 107 54.73 -5.30 -31.17
CA SER A 107 54.94 -6.53 -30.38
C SER A 107 56.02 -7.42 -30.96
N ILE A 108 56.12 -7.54 -32.30
CA ILE A 108 57.19 -8.30 -32.93
C ILE A 108 58.55 -7.56 -32.82
N ALA A 109 58.56 -6.26 -32.97
CA ALA A 109 59.74 -5.42 -32.79
C ALA A 109 60.32 -5.53 -31.37
N ASP A 110 59.44 -5.51 -30.34
CA ASP A 110 59.83 -5.69 -28.97
C ASP A 110 60.44 -7.10 -28.72
N GLY A 111 59.90 -8.13 -29.36
CA GLY A 111 60.41 -9.51 -29.25
C GLY A 111 61.73 -9.76 -30.00
N ILE A 112 61.92 -9.14 -31.18
CA ILE A 112 63.09 -9.37 -32.04
C ILE A 112 64.24 -8.42 -31.68
N GLY A 113 63.93 -7.28 -31.01
CA GLY A 113 64.89 -6.25 -30.71
C GLY A 113 65.11 -5.25 -31.86
N THR A 114 65.78 -4.15 -31.59
CA THR A 114 65.96 -2.99 -32.51
C THR A 114 66.90 -3.22 -33.71
N SER A 115 67.36 -4.47 -33.88
CA SER A 115 68.38 -4.83 -34.89
C SER A 115 67.81 -4.95 -36.32
N TYR A 116 66.53 -4.93 -36.51
CA TYR A 116 65.85 -5.16 -37.79
C TYR A 116 64.87 -4.02 -38.12
N GLU A 117 64.89 -3.51 -39.34
CA GLU A 117 63.88 -2.57 -39.85
C GLU A 117 62.63 -3.36 -40.19
N LEU A 118 61.57 -3.14 -39.43
CA LEU A 118 60.27 -3.80 -39.55
C LEU A 118 59.22 -2.91 -40.18
N THR A 119 58.53 -3.44 -41.20
CA THR A 119 57.32 -2.82 -41.77
C THR A 119 56.22 -3.84 -41.72
N ALA A 120 54.97 -3.38 -41.44
CA ALA A 120 53.82 -4.25 -41.44
C ALA A 120 52.70 -3.67 -42.28
N ASN A 121 51.95 -4.52 -43.00
CA ASN A 121 50.83 -4.14 -43.81
C ASN A 121 49.70 -5.16 -43.78
N ALA A 122 48.46 -4.71 -43.93
CA ALA A 122 47.30 -5.62 -44.08
C ALA A 122 47.16 -6.04 -45.54
N VAL A 123 46.94 -7.34 -45.74
CA VAL A 123 46.69 -7.89 -47.10
C VAL A 123 45.18 -8.02 -47.29
N PRO A 124 44.57 -7.35 -48.29
CA PRO A 124 43.13 -7.48 -48.55
C PRO A 124 42.78 -8.87 -49.06
N GLY A 125 41.74 -9.48 -48.50
CA GLY A 125 41.25 -10.83 -48.90
C GLY A 125 40.05 -11.27 -48.05
N GLU A 126 39.52 -12.48 -48.31
CA GLU A 126 38.39 -13.05 -47.57
C GLU A 126 38.63 -13.21 -46.03
N ARG A 127 39.88 -13.22 -45.63
CA ARG A 127 40.30 -13.22 -44.21
C ARG A 127 41.33 -12.11 -43.99
N GLU A 128 41.23 -11.37 -42.92
CA GLU A 128 42.26 -10.44 -42.54
C GLU A 128 43.59 -11.17 -42.35
N ARG A 129 44.52 -10.87 -43.21
CA ARG A 129 45.91 -11.37 -43.15
C ARG A 129 46.82 -10.19 -42.93
N LEU A 130 47.81 -10.37 -42.07
CA LEU A 130 48.81 -9.36 -41.74
C LEU A 130 50.18 -9.85 -42.19
N GLN A 131 50.91 -9.08 -42.98
CA GLN A 131 52.30 -9.38 -43.33
C GLN A 131 53.23 -8.42 -42.62
N VAL A 132 54.26 -9.01 -42.01
CA VAL A 132 55.37 -8.27 -41.40
C VAL A 132 56.61 -8.56 -42.21
N HIS A 133 57.24 -7.52 -42.74
CA HIS A 133 58.41 -7.57 -43.60
C HIS A 133 59.63 -7.14 -42.80
N LEU A 134 60.69 -7.90 -42.89
CA LEU A 134 62.00 -7.54 -42.31
C LEU A 134 63.13 -7.98 -43.24
N ARG A 135 64.29 -7.45 -43.01
CA ARG A 135 65.55 -7.92 -43.66
C ARG A 135 66.44 -8.61 -42.66
N LEU A 136 66.93 -9.75 -43.04
CA LEU A 136 67.96 -10.50 -42.28
C LEU A 136 69.30 -9.77 -42.37
N SER A 137 70.27 -10.18 -41.50
CA SER A 137 71.59 -9.55 -41.41
C SER A 137 72.45 -9.61 -42.72
N ASP A 138 72.10 -10.57 -43.58
CA ASP A 138 72.67 -10.70 -44.94
C ASP A 138 71.99 -9.93 -46.03
N GLY A 139 70.89 -9.14 -45.64
CA GLY A 139 70.07 -8.37 -46.56
C GLY A 139 68.99 -9.16 -47.27
N ALA A 140 68.84 -10.46 -47.02
CA ALA A 140 67.75 -11.26 -47.59
C ALA A 140 66.36 -10.82 -47.02
N PRO A 141 65.31 -10.72 -47.86
CA PRO A 141 63.97 -10.39 -47.37
C PRO A 141 63.38 -11.61 -46.65
N LEU A 142 62.72 -11.32 -45.55
CA LEU A 142 61.89 -12.27 -44.79
C LEU A 142 60.52 -11.67 -44.54
N THR A 143 59.47 -12.35 -44.93
CA THR A 143 58.08 -11.97 -44.71
C THR A 143 57.42 -12.96 -43.80
N ILE A 144 56.75 -12.47 -42.77
CA ILE A 144 55.95 -13.26 -41.85
C ILE A 144 54.48 -12.99 -42.15
N ASP A 145 53.77 -14.03 -42.63
CA ASP A 145 52.35 -13.93 -42.93
C ASP A 145 51.54 -14.49 -41.76
N ILE A 146 50.73 -13.65 -41.13
CA ILE A 146 50.00 -13.92 -39.90
C ILE A 146 48.51 -13.96 -40.18
N THR A 147 47.85 -15.07 -39.80
CA THR A 147 46.42 -15.27 -39.86
C THR A 147 45.87 -15.29 -38.44
N PRO A 148 45.01 -14.32 -38.07
CA PRO A 148 44.44 -14.30 -36.72
C PRO A 148 43.63 -15.54 -36.37
N MET A 149 43.93 -16.17 -35.25
CA MET A 149 43.12 -17.28 -34.72
C MET A 149 42.02 -16.79 -33.79
N HIS A 150 40.83 -17.33 -33.94
CA HIS A 150 39.70 -17.07 -33.05
C HIS A 150 39.75 -18.09 -31.89
N GLY A 151 40.23 -17.69 -30.76
CA GLY A 151 40.23 -18.49 -29.52
C GLY A 151 39.28 -17.95 -28.49
N ILE A 152 38.76 -18.78 -27.59
CA ILE A 152 37.81 -18.37 -26.52
C ILE A 152 38.53 -18.45 -25.15
N PRO A 153 39.03 -17.34 -24.61
CA PRO A 153 39.39 -17.30 -23.19
C PRO A 153 38.13 -16.97 -22.36
N LEU A 154 37.96 -17.67 -21.25
CA LEU A 154 36.95 -17.36 -20.26
C LEU A 154 37.28 -15.99 -19.62
N SER A 155 36.33 -15.07 -19.69
CA SER A 155 36.50 -13.74 -19.13
C SER A 155 36.45 -13.76 -17.59
N ARG A 156 37.42 -13.06 -16.97
CA ARG A 156 37.44 -12.84 -15.51
C ARG A 156 36.30 -11.97 -15.01
N TRP A 157 35.60 -11.26 -15.90
CA TRP A 157 34.45 -10.41 -15.59
C TRP A 157 33.11 -11.15 -15.61
N LEU A 158 33.09 -12.40 -16.07
CA LEU A 158 31.88 -13.21 -16.17
C LEU A 158 31.12 -13.29 -14.82
N PRO A 159 31.74 -13.56 -13.66
CA PRO A 159 31.04 -13.62 -12.40
C PRO A 159 30.45 -12.28 -11.98
N LEU A 160 31.15 -11.17 -12.21
CA LEU A 160 30.62 -9.82 -11.92
C LEU A 160 29.39 -9.52 -12.78
N LEU A 161 29.45 -9.88 -14.04
CA LEU A 161 28.35 -9.70 -14.98
C LEU A 161 27.10 -10.49 -14.58
N LEU A 162 27.29 -11.75 -14.17
CA LEU A 162 26.21 -12.59 -13.65
C LEU A 162 25.56 -11.99 -12.41
N VAL A 163 26.35 -11.45 -11.48
CA VAL A 163 25.84 -10.77 -10.29
C VAL A 163 25.04 -9.52 -10.67
N LEU A 164 25.54 -8.70 -11.60
CA LEU A 164 24.84 -7.50 -12.06
C LEU A 164 23.52 -7.86 -12.76
N GLN A 165 23.52 -8.89 -13.60
CA GLN A 165 22.35 -9.40 -14.27
C GLN A 165 21.29 -9.91 -13.28
N LEU A 166 21.73 -10.66 -12.27
CA LEU A 166 20.86 -11.16 -11.20
C LEU A 166 20.26 -10.01 -10.38
N ALA A 167 21.06 -9.01 -10.05
CA ALA A 167 20.60 -7.81 -9.34
C ALA A 167 19.54 -7.02 -10.14
N LEU A 168 19.78 -6.85 -11.46
CA LEU A 168 18.81 -6.20 -12.34
C LEU A 168 17.50 -6.97 -12.40
N LEU A 169 17.58 -8.30 -12.54
CA LEU A 169 16.40 -9.17 -12.59
C LEU A 169 15.64 -9.13 -11.26
N ALA A 170 16.34 -9.17 -10.14
CA ALA A 170 15.74 -9.05 -8.81
C ALA A 170 15.05 -7.70 -8.61
N ALA A 171 15.64 -6.59 -9.07
CA ALA A 171 15.03 -5.26 -9.04
C ALA A 171 13.75 -5.18 -9.89
N CYS A 172 13.78 -5.74 -11.11
CA CYS A 172 12.61 -5.83 -11.97
C CYS A 172 11.50 -6.67 -11.35
N CYS A 173 11.82 -7.83 -10.77
CA CYS A 173 10.86 -8.68 -10.06
C CYS A 173 10.26 -7.96 -8.84
N TRP A 174 11.09 -7.32 -8.03
CA TRP A 174 10.63 -6.54 -6.87
C TRP A 174 9.68 -5.42 -7.27
N TYR A 175 10.03 -4.66 -8.32
CA TYR A 175 9.17 -3.60 -8.83
C TYR A 175 7.84 -4.15 -9.36
N ALA A 176 7.87 -5.26 -10.10
CA ALA A 176 6.68 -5.93 -10.62
C ALA A 176 5.75 -6.41 -9.50
N VAL A 177 6.30 -7.10 -8.48
CA VAL A 177 5.55 -7.57 -7.31
C VAL A 177 4.94 -6.38 -6.56
N ARG A 178 5.71 -5.33 -6.32
CA ARG A 178 5.21 -4.11 -5.66
C ARG A 178 4.07 -3.46 -6.42
N GLN A 179 4.14 -3.42 -7.75
CA GLN A 179 3.08 -2.88 -8.61
C GLN A 179 1.79 -3.72 -8.54
N ALA A 180 1.90 -5.04 -8.32
CA ALA A 180 0.77 -5.95 -8.21
C ALA A 180 0.15 -5.96 -6.81
N THR A 181 0.97 -5.93 -5.76
CA THR A 181 0.50 -6.11 -4.38
C THR A 181 -0.06 -4.83 -3.76
N ARG A 182 0.45 -3.66 -4.15
CA ARG A 182 0.02 -2.37 -3.60
C ARG A 182 -1.49 -2.10 -3.75
N PRO A 183 -2.14 -2.30 -4.91
CA PRO A 183 -3.57 -2.13 -5.07
C PRO A 183 -4.40 -3.14 -4.26
N LEU A 184 -3.91 -4.38 -4.13
CA LEU A 184 -4.59 -5.40 -3.32
C LEU A 184 -4.59 -5.03 -1.83
N HIS A 185 -3.47 -4.48 -1.35
CA HIS A 185 -3.39 -3.99 0.02
C HIS A 185 -4.35 -2.81 0.28
N GLN A 186 -4.48 -1.90 -0.68
CA GLN A 186 -5.46 -0.80 -0.60
C GLN A 186 -6.91 -1.31 -0.57
N LEU A 187 -7.23 -2.34 -1.38
CA LEU A 187 -8.54 -3.00 -1.35
C LEU A 187 -8.81 -3.67 0.00
N ALA A 188 -7.82 -4.38 0.56
CA ALA A 188 -7.95 -5.01 1.87
C ALA A 188 -8.15 -3.96 2.97
N GLN A 189 -7.35 -2.90 2.99
CA GLN A 189 -7.51 -1.80 3.95
C GLN A 189 -8.88 -1.11 3.84
N ALA A 190 -9.37 -0.90 2.62
CA ALA A 190 -10.70 -0.32 2.42
C ALA A 190 -11.81 -1.25 2.90
N ALA A 191 -11.62 -2.58 2.76
CA ALA A 191 -12.57 -3.57 3.28
C ALA A 191 -12.56 -3.63 4.82
N ASP A 192 -11.37 -3.58 5.43
CA ASP A 192 -11.22 -3.57 6.90
C ASP A 192 -11.72 -2.25 7.51
N ALA A 193 -11.58 -1.14 6.79
CA ALA A 193 -12.08 0.17 7.20
C ALA A 193 -13.60 0.32 7.00
N LEU A 194 -14.25 -0.69 6.41
CA LEU A 194 -15.70 -0.70 6.22
C LEU A 194 -16.38 -1.00 7.57
N GLY A 195 -16.45 0.03 8.42
CA GLY A 195 -17.16 -0.04 9.69
C GLY A 195 -18.69 -0.05 9.50
N PRO A 196 -19.44 -0.09 10.62
CA PRO A 196 -20.91 -0.03 10.61
C PRO A 196 -21.47 1.20 9.88
N ASP A 197 -20.68 2.27 9.84
CA ASP A 197 -21.05 3.55 9.21
C ASP A 197 -20.86 3.56 7.68
N LEU A 198 -20.30 2.51 7.07
CA LEU A 198 -20.03 2.39 5.62
C LEU A 198 -19.25 3.57 5.01
N LYS A 199 -18.52 4.33 5.84
CA LYS A 199 -17.80 5.55 5.45
C LYS A 199 -16.37 5.31 4.97
N ALA A 200 -16.01 4.09 4.56
CA ALA A 200 -14.75 3.90 3.87
C ALA A 200 -14.72 4.75 2.60
N GLY A 201 -13.65 5.51 2.41
CA GLY A 201 -13.47 6.33 1.22
C GLY A 201 -13.63 5.50 -0.06
N ARG A 202 -14.19 6.08 -1.12
CA ARG A 202 -14.27 5.41 -2.42
C ARG A 202 -12.89 5.08 -2.93
N LEU A 203 -12.73 3.87 -3.43
CA LEU A 203 -11.51 3.44 -4.10
C LEU A 203 -11.38 4.13 -5.45
N ALA A 204 -10.18 4.58 -5.79
CA ALA A 204 -9.87 5.12 -7.10
C ALA A 204 -10.06 4.04 -8.18
N GLU A 205 -10.75 4.40 -9.27
CA GLU A 205 -11.11 3.47 -10.36
C GLU A 205 -10.13 3.53 -11.53
N ASP A 206 -8.98 4.15 -11.31
CA ASP A 206 -7.88 4.31 -12.24
C ASP A 206 -6.84 3.19 -12.07
N GLY A 207 -5.93 3.10 -13.05
CA GLY A 207 -4.86 2.10 -13.03
C GLY A 207 -5.10 0.91 -13.97
N PRO A 208 -4.55 -0.28 -13.65
CA PRO A 208 -4.74 -1.50 -14.46
C PRO A 208 -6.21 -1.93 -14.53
N SER A 209 -6.62 -2.49 -15.66
CA SER A 209 -8.02 -2.87 -15.92
C SER A 209 -8.62 -3.79 -14.87
N GLU A 210 -7.83 -4.72 -14.34
CA GLU A 210 -8.24 -5.69 -13.33
C GLU A 210 -8.49 -5.00 -11.97
N VAL A 211 -7.60 -4.09 -11.60
CA VAL A 211 -7.69 -3.30 -10.35
C VAL A 211 -8.88 -2.34 -10.42
N ALA A 212 -9.01 -1.60 -11.54
CA ALA A 212 -10.12 -0.69 -11.76
C ALA A 212 -11.48 -1.42 -11.74
N ARG A 213 -11.54 -2.65 -12.27
CA ARG A 213 -12.75 -3.49 -12.21
C ARG A 213 -13.07 -3.91 -10.76
N ALA A 214 -12.07 -4.32 -9.99
CA ALA A 214 -12.24 -4.68 -8.59
C ALA A 214 -12.69 -3.47 -7.75
N ALA A 215 -12.08 -2.28 -7.97
CA ALA A 215 -12.47 -1.04 -7.31
C ALA A 215 -13.94 -0.66 -7.62
N ARG A 216 -14.35 -0.73 -8.89
CA ARG A 216 -15.76 -0.50 -9.28
C ARG A 216 -16.72 -1.48 -8.63
N ALA A 217 -16.38 -2.77 -8.59
CA ALA A 217 -17.22 -3.78 -7.96
C ALA A 217 -17.37 -3.52 -6.45
N PHE A 218 -16.26 -3.13 -5.80
CA PHE A 218 -16.26 -2.77 -4.39
C PHE A 218 -17.10 -1.51 -4.11
N ASN A 219 -16.91 -0.43 -4.88
CA ASN A 219 -17.70 0.80 -4.76
C ASN A 219 -19.20 0.54 -4.98
N ALA A 220 -19.53 -0.28 -6.00
CA ALA A 220 -20.92 -0.66 -6.27
C ALA A 220 -21.53 -1.51 -5.13
N MET A 221 -20.73 -2.35 -4.49
CA MET A 221 -21.16 -3.09 -3.29
C MET A 221 -21.44 -2.14 -2.13
N GLN A 222 -20.56 -1.16 -1.86
CA GLN A 222 -20.78 -0.13 -0.84
C GLN A 222 -22.10 0.63 -1.10
N ASP A 223 -22.33 1.09 -2.35
CA ASP A 223 -23.54 1.82 -2.72
C ASP A 223 -24.80 0.98 -2.51
N ARG A 224 -24.75 -0.33 -2.81
CA ARG A 224 -25.88 -1.25 -2.56
C ARG A 224 -26.17 -1.43 -1.08
N ILE A 225 -25.13 -1.64 -0.27
CA ILE A 225 -25.30 -1.80 1.19
C ILE A 225 -25.88 -0.52 1.78
N ALA A 226 -25.34 0.66 1.41
CA ALA A 226 -25.88 1.95 1.84
C ALA A 226 -27.35 2.14 1.41
N GLY A 227 -27.70 1.73 0.18
CA GLY A 227 -29.07 1.73 -0.31
C GLY A 227 -30.00 0.83 0.51
N TYR A 228 -29.61 -0.41 0.77
CA TYR A 228 -30.39 -1.34 1.61
C TYR A 228 -30.60 -0.82 3.04
N MET A 229 -29.58 -0.16 3.60
CA MET A 229 -29.71 0.44 4.93
C MET A 229 -30.70 1.60 4.95
N THR A 230 -30.63 2.47 3.93
CA THR A 230 -31.59 3.58 3.78
C THR A 230 -33.02 3.07 3.60
N GLU A 231 -33.22 2.06 2.78
CA GLU A 231 -34.52 1.44 2.56
C GLU A 231 -35.09 0.84 3.86
N ARG A 232 -34.27 0.09 4.63
CA ARG A 232 -34.67 -0.44 5.94
C ARG A 232 -35.11 0.66 6.91
N LEU A 233 -34.39 1.79 6.95
CA LEU A 233 -34.75 2.93 7.79
C LEU A 233 -36.10 3.55 7.36
N GLN A 234 -36.36 3.65 6.06
CA GLN A 234 -37.61 4.16 5.54
C GLN A 234 -38.79 3.23 5.91
N ILE A 235 -38.60 1.91 5.78
CA ILE A 235 -39.61 0.92 6.18
C ILE A 235 -39.91 1.01 7.68
N LEU A 236 -38.85 1.09 8.54
CA LEU A 236 -39.04 1.24 9.98
C LEU A 236 -39.74 2.56 10.34
N ALA A 237 -39.45 3.65 9.65
CA ALA A 237 -40.13 4.93 9.85
C ALA A 237 -41.62 4.88 9.43
N ALA A 238 -41.92 4.20 8.32
CA ALA A 238 -43.28 3.99 7.87
C ALA A 238 -44.11 3.13 8.86
N ILE A 239 -43.54 1.99 9.28
CA ILE A 239 -44.18 1.11 10.27
C ILE A 239 -44.47 1.87 11.58
N SER A 240 -43.48 2.70 12.04
CA SER A 240 -43.69 3.52 13.23
C SER A 240 -44.82 4.50 13.10
N HIS A 241 -44.91 5.21 11.99
CA HIS A 241 -45.99 6.13 11.71
C HIS A 241 -47.34 5.40 11.71
N ASP A 242 -47.40 4.22 11.08
CA ASP A 242 -48.63 3.43 10.99
C ASP A 242 -49.04 2.81 12.33
N LEU A 243 -48.10 2.54 13.22
CA LEU A 243 -48.38 2.09 14.61
C LEU A 243 -48.78 3.25 15.52
N GLN A 244 -48.24 4.45 15.36
CA GLN A 244 -48.64 5.63 16.15
C GLN A 244 -50.09 5.99 15.95
N THR A 245 -50.61 5.86 14.74
CA THR A 245 -52.01 6.19 14.43
C THR A 245 -53.04 5.37 15.24
N PRO A 246 -52.99 4.02 15.28
CA PRO A 246 -53.92 3.25 16.10
C PRO A 246 -53.71 3.45 17.62
N ILE A 247 -52.46 3.62 18.06
CA ILE A 247 -52.12 3.90 19.46
C ILE A 247 -52.79 5.22 19.89
N THR A 248 -52.64 6.30 19.11
CA THR A 248 -53.25 7.58 19.39
C THR A 248 -54.79 7.47 19.42
N ARG A 249 -55.36 6.69 18.49
CA ARG A 249 -56.80 6.45 18.45
C ARG A 249 -57.29 5.68 19.69
N MET A 250 -56.55 4.67 20.11
CA MET A 250 -56.87 3.93 21.34
C MET A 250 -56.76 4.84 22.58
N ARG A 251 -55.75 5.67 22.67
CA ARG A 251 -55.56 6.64 23.73
C ARG A 251 -56.73 7.62 23.81
N LEU A 252 -57.16 8.23 22.69
CA LEU A 252 -58.32 9.12 22.65
C LEU A 252 -59.61 8.41 23.08
N ARG A 253 -59.79 7.14 22.75
CA ARG A 253 -60.97 6.38 23.21
C ARG A 253 -60.91 6.11 24.71
N VAL A 254 -59.74 5.81 25.27
CA VAL A 254 -59.56 5.63 26.70
C VAL A 254 -59.78 6.96 27.42
N ASP A 255 -59.27 8.09 26.92
CA ASP A 255 -59.46 9.42 27.52
C ASP A 255 -60.92 9.87 27.50
N MET A 256 -61.75 9.28 26.61
CA MET A 256 -63.21 9.52 26.53
C MET A 256 -64.06 8.57 27.41
N MET A 257 -63.44 7.63 28.11
CA MET A 257 -64.14 6.75 29.05
C MET A 257 -64.27 7.48 30.40
N ASP A 258 -65.48 7.58 30.88
CA ASP A 258 -65.82 8.28 32.14
C ASP A 258 -65.46 7.48 33.42
N ASP A 259 -64.58 6.55 33.37
CA ASP A 259 -64.30 5.58 34.43
C ASP A 259 -62.93 5.84 35.09
N ASP A 260 -62.97 6.41 36.27
CA ASP A 260 -61.78 6.60 37.13
C ASP A 260 -61.39 5.29 37.84
N THR A 261 -61.33 4.20 37.07
CA THR A 261 -61.00 2.86 37.59
C THR A 261 -59.49 2.57 37.52
N PRO A 262 -58.95 1.73 38.40
CA PRO A 262 -57.54 1.31 38.30
C PRO A 262 -57.20 0.62 36.97
N GLN A 263 -58.20 0.09 36.26
CA GLN A 263 -58.03 -0.51 34.94
C GLN A 263 -57.83 0.55 33.86
N HIS A 264 -58.54 1.70 33.95
CA HIS A 264 -58.38 2.84 33.07
C HIS A 264 -56.95 3.43 33.14
N ALA A 265 -56.46 3.68 34.37
CA ALA A 265 -55.11 4.18 34.57
C ALA A 265 -54.03 3.21 34.05
N LYS A 266 -54.27 1.90 34.20
CA LYS A 266 -53.35 0.88 33.66
C LYS A 266 -53.36 0.84 32.15
N LEU A 267 -54.51 0.98 31.49
CA LEU A 267 -54.62 1.01 30.02
C LEU A 267 -53.94 2.24 29.43
N GLN A 268 -54.08 3.40 30.08
CA GLN A 268 -53.34 4.62 29.70
C GLN A 268 -51.81 4.42 29.80
N GLN A 269 -51.35 3.78 30.86
CA GLN A 269 -49.96 3.47 31.06
C GLN A 269 -49.43 2.51 30.00
N ASP A 270 -50.19 1.43 29.66
CA ASP A 270 -49.79 0.46 28.65
C ASP A 270 -49.69 1.13 27.26
N LEU A 271 -50.64 2.03 26.92
CA LEU A 271 -50.62 2.79 25.67
C LEU A 271 -49.43 3.75 25.59
N GLN A 272 -49.10 4.42 26.70
CA GLN A 272 -47.94 5.30 26.78
C GLN A 272 -46.62 4.52 26.63
N GLU A 273 -46.52 3.31 27.21
CA GLU A 273 -45.35 2.42 27.06
C GLU A 273 -45.21 1.97 25.61
N MET A 274 -46.29 1.58 24.93
CA MET A 274 -46.29 1.22 23.52
C MET A 274 -45.84 2.39 22.62
N GLU A 275 -46.35 3.62 22.86
CA GLU A 275 -45.89 4.79 22.11
C GLU A 275 -44.41 5.07 22.27
N THR A 276 -43.89 4.93 23.49
CA THR A 276 -42.50 5.12 23.82
C THR A 276 -41.62 4.07 23.15
N LEU A 277 -42.02 2.77 23.23
CA LEU A 277 -41.31 1.66 22.57
C LEU A 277 -41.17 1.87 21.06
N VAL A 278 -42.27 2.31 20.39
CA VAL A 278 -42.23 2.58 18.94
C VAL A 278 -41.30 3.75 18.61
N LYS A 279 -41.40 4.86 19.35
CA LYS A 279 -40.54 6.05 19.14
C LYS A 279 -39.08 5.74 19.37
N GLU A 280 -38.76 5.07 20.48
CA GLU A 280 -37.36 4.75 20.83
C GLU A 280 -36.78 3.67 19.92
N GLY A 281 -37.58 2.65 19.52
CA GLY A 281 -37.13 1.62 18.59
C GLY A 281 -36.68 2.17 17.24
N VAL A 282 -37.48 3.12 16.67
CA VAL A 282 -37.09 3.80 15.42
C VAL A 282 -35.90 4.71 15.61
N ALA A 283 -35.84 5.39 16.73
CA ALA A 283 -34.73 6.24 17.06
C ALA A 283 -33.44 5.45 17.24
N TYR A 284 -33.52 4.25 17.81
CA TYR A 284 -32.39 3.29 17.90
C TYR A 284 -31.95 2.84 16.51
N ALA A 285 -32.88 2.40 15.66
CA ALA A 285 -32.58 1.99 14.30
C ALA A 285 -31.91 3.10 13.47
N ARG A 286 -32.37 4.35 13.60
CA ARG A 286 -31.76 5.51 12.95
C ARG A 286 -30.33 5.77 13.44
N THR A 287 -30.05 5.54 14.71
CA THR A 287 -28.74 5.74 15.31
C THR A 287 -27.72 4.70 14.81
N LEU A 288 -28.15 3.43 14.67
CA LEU A 288 -27.32 2.35 14.13
C LEU A 288 -26.76 2.64 12.73
N HIS A 289 -27.46 3.42 11.93
CA HIS A 289 -27.16 3.60 10.52
C HIS A 289 -26.66 5.01 10.17
N GLY A 290 -26.25 5.77 11.20
CA GLY A 290 -25.49 6.98 11.01
C GLY A 290 -26.13 8.01 10.11
N ALA A 291 -27.34 8.50 10.44
CA ALA A 291 -27.75 9.85 10.02
C ALA A 291 -26.75 10.82 10.68
N ALA A 292 -25.58 10.94 10.05
CA ALA A 292 -24.44 11.62 10.63
C ALA A 292 -24.70 13.11 10.63
N GLU A 293 -25.12 13.59 11.77
CA GLU A 293 -25.05 15.02 12.08
C GLU A 293 -23.61 15.49 11.87
N THR A 294 -23.42 16.59 11.13
CA THR A 294 -22.10 17.16 10.92
C THR A 294 -21.56 17.74 12.25
N PRO A 295 -20.32 17.44 12.62
CA PRO A 295 -19.72 18.07 13.79
C PRO A 295 -19.71 19.60 13.64
N LEU A 296 -20.14 20.30 14.67
CA LEU A 296 -20.16 21.75 14.75
C LEU A 296 -19.35 22.20 15.98
N ARG A 297 -18.84 23.39 15.92
CA ARG A 297 -18.20 24.01 17.07
C ARG A 297 -19.30 24.52 18.01
N ILE A 298 -19.42 23.89 19.17
CA ILE A 298 -20.45 24.22 20.18
C ILE A 298 -19.82 24.68 21.47
N ASP A 299 -20.61 25.39 22.27
CA ASP A 299 -20.32 25.64 23.66
C ASP A 299 -21.04 24.57 24.50
N PRO A 300 -20.28 23.65 25.15
CA PRO A 300 -20.88 22.59 25.95
C PRO A 300 -21.58 23.12 27.19
N ASP A 301 -21.06 24.22 27.80
CA ASP A 301 -21.66 24.81 28.98
C ASP A 301 -23.05 25.39 28.68
N ALA A 302 -23.21 26.09 27.54
CA ALA A 302 -24.50 26.60 27.09
C ALA A 302 -25.50 25.49 26.75
N LEU A 303 -25.03 24.37 26.16
CA LEU A 303 -25.88 23.21 25.87
C LEU A 303 -26.37 22.55 27.16
N LEU A 304 -25.48 22.33 28.14
CA LEU A 304 -25.83 21.76 29.43
C LEU A 304 -26.80 22.65 30.19
N ASP A 305 -26.54 23.97 30.27
CA ASP A 305 -27.38 24.93 30.95
C ASP A 305 -28.80 24.95 30.35
N SER A 306 -28.91 24.96 29.02
CA SER A 306 -30.21 24.89 28.34
C SER A 306 -30.96 23.58 28.65
N MET A 307 -30.25 22.44 28.61
CA MET A 307 -30.85 21.13 28.90
C MET A 307 -31.36 21.07 30.37
N LEU A 308 -30.51 21.54 31.29
CA LEU A 308 -30.87 21.52 32.72
C LEU A 308 -31.99 22.51 33.09
N ALA A 309 -32.10 23.63 32.38
CA ALA A 309 -33.27 24.52 32.52
C ALA A 309 -34.57 23.81 32.17
N ASP A 310 -34.57 23.07 31.04
CA ASP A 310 -35.76 22.28 30.63
C ASP A 310 -36.21 21.27 31.72
N TYR A 311 -35.23 20.58 32.36
CA TYR A 311 -35.53 19.64 33.47
C TYR A 311 -36.04 20.31 34.73
N ARG A 312 -35.46 21.48 35.13
CA ARG A 312 -35.90 22.25 36.31
C ARG A 312 -37.30 22.83 36.13
N ASP A 313 -37.59 23.33 34.93
CA ASP A 313 -38.92 23.80 34.57
C ASP A 313 -39.98 22.67 34.61
N GLY A 314 -39.55 21.43 34.30
CA GLY A 314 -40.32 20.22 34.51
C GLY A 314 -40.47 19.74 35.94
N GLY A 315 -39.88 20.49 36.95
CA GLY A 315 -39.97 20.17 38.39
C GLY A 315 -39.00 19.04 38.84
N HIS A 316 -38.01 18.70 38.00
CA HIS A 316 -37.02 17.67 38.34
C HIS A 316 -35.83 18.22 39.12
N GLU A 317 -35.31 17.43 40.05
CA GLU A 317 -34.15 17.79 40.85
C GLU A 317 -32.85 17.46 40.06
N VAL A 318 -32.25 18.50 39.47
CA VAL A 318 -31.02 18.40 38.69
C VAL A 318 -30.00 19.44 39.10
N SER A 319 -28.75 19.04 39.28
CA SER A 319 -27.64 19.90 39.64
C SER A 319 -26.48 19.79 38.65
N LEU A 320 -25.72 20.88 38.50
CA LEU A 320 -24.53 20.98 37.66
C LEU A 320 -23.35 21.44 38.46
N GLN A 321 -22.25 20.72 38.34
CA GLN A 321 -20.97 21.09 38.95
C GLN A 321 -19.85 21.09 37.89
N GLY A 322 -18.97 22.07 37.94
CA GLY A 322 -17.87 22.24 37.00
C GLY A 322 -18.27 22.97 35.72
N LYS A 323 -17.32 23.13 34.81
CA LYS A 323 -17.49 23.80 33.52
C LYS A 323 -16.54 23.18 32.49
N ALA A 324 -16.96 23.16 31.26
CA ALA A 324 -16.12 22.73 30.12
C ALA A 324 -15.07 23.80 29.78
N GLY A 325 -15.38 25.06 29.94
CA GLY A 325 -14.43 26.17 29.81
C GLY A 325 -13.95 26.48 28.40
N GLY A 326 -14.58 25.93 27.39
CA GLY A 326 -14.19 26.17 25.99
C GLY A 326 -15.11 25.50 24.96
N ALA A 327 -14.97 25.92 23.71
CA ALA A 327 -15.75 25.34 22.60
C ALA A 327 -15.20 23.97 22.18
N LEU A 328 -16.09 23.04 21.87
CA LEU A 328 -15.81 21.65 21.45
C LEU A 328 -16.38 21.41 20.06
N MET A 329 -15.66 20.65 19.25
CA MET A 329 -16.19 20.07 18.00
C MET A 329 -17.02 18.83 18.35
N ALA A 330 -18.36 18.95 18.30
CA ALA A 330 -19.26 17.86 18.62
C ALA A 330 -20.50 17.89 17.75
N ARG A 331 -21.33 16.84 17.84
CA ARG A 331 -22.64 16.73 17.22
C ARG A 331 -23.68 17.13 18.27
N PRO A 332 -24.25 18.35 18.19
CA PRO A 332 -25.04 18.90 19.28
C PRO A 332 -26.29 18.08 19.62
N GLN A 333 -27.01 17.57 18.61
CA GLN A 333 -28.20 16.76 18.86
C GLN A 333 -27.86 15.37 19.42
N ALA A 334 -26.78 14.76 18.92
CA ALA A 334 -26.30 13.49 19.44
C ALA A 334 -25.86 13.64 20.91
N LEU A 335 -25.07 14.66 21.22
CA LEU A 335 -24.62 14.94 22.59
C LEU A 335 -25.81 15.21 23.53
N ARG A 336 -26.75 16.10 23.14
CA ARG A 336 -27.96 16.38 23.92
C ARG A 336 -28.75 15.09 24.18
N ARG A 337 -28.84 14.19 23.21
CA ARG A 337 -29.57 12.93 23.35
C ARG A 337 -28.85 11.92 24.25
N VAL A 338 -27.52 11.83 24.19
CA VAL A 338 -26.74 11.00 25.14
C VAL A 338 -26.98 11.49 26.56
N LEU A 339 -26.77 12.78 26.79
CA LEU A 339 -26.93 13.38 28.13
C LEU A 339 -28.37 13.28 28.62
N GLY A 340 -29.36 13.47 27.75
CA GLY A 340 -30.76 13.30 28.08
C GLY A 340 -31.08 11.87 28.54
N ASN A 341 -30.68 10.84 27.75
CA ASN A 341 -30.88 9.44 28.13
C ASN A 341 -30.23 9.08 29.49
N LEU A 342 -29.05 9.62 29.77
CA LEU A 342 -28.36 9.40 31.05
C LEU A 342 -29.08 10.13 32.22
N THR A 343 -29.51 11.36 31.99
CA THR A 343 -30.25 12.18 32.98
C THR A 343 -31.61 11.58 33.28
N ASP A 344 -32.36 11.15 32.24
CA ASP A 344 -33.65 10.47 32.40
C ASP A 344 -33.51 9.18 33.23
N ASN A 345 -32.47 8.39 32.97
CA ASN A 345 -32.18 7.21 33.78
C ASN A 345 -31.86 7.59 35.25
N ALA A 346 -31.02 8.59 35.48
CA ALA A 346 -30.67 9.04 36.82
C ALA A 346 -31.91 9.51 37.59
N LEU A 347 -32.76 10.34 36.99
CA LEU A 347 -34.02 10.79 37.59
C LEU A 347 -34.99 9.64 37.87
N LYS A 348 -35.11 8.73 36.95
CA LYS A 348 -36.01 7.57 37.06
C LYS A 348 -35.65 6.59 38.17
N PHE A 349 -34.37 6.29 38.34
CA PHE A 349 -33.91 5.31 39.34
C PHE A 349 -33.39 5.93 40.63
N GLY A 350 -32.88 7.16 40.56
CA GLY A 350 -32.29 7.86 41.71
C GLY A 350 -33.13 9.01 42.27
N GLY A 351 -34.23 9.44 41.55
CA GLY A 351 -35.07 10.59 41.92
C GLY A 351 -34.43 11.94 41.64
N ALA A 352 -33.11 12.04 41.63
CA ALA A 352 -32.33 13.25 41.34
C ALA A 352 -31.14 12.91 40.47
N ALA A 353 -30.66 13.88 39.67
CA ALA A 353 -29.47 13.73 38.82
C ALA A 353 -28.42 14.83 39.15
N GLU A 354 -27.19 14.42 39.36
CA GLU A 354 -26.05 15.31 39.55
C GLU A 354 -25.13 15.18 38.30
N ILE A 355 -24.93 16.30 37.60
CA ILE A 355 -24.04 16.33 36.42
C ILE A 355 -22.74 17.00 36.83
N VAL A 356 -21.64 16.30 36.62
CA VAL A 356 -20.29 16.81 36.93
C VAL A 356 -19.47 16.89 35.63
N VAL A 357 -18.95 18.11 35.38
CA VAL A 357 -18.14 18.40 34.20
C VAL A 357 -16.71 18.62 34.59
N ALA A 358 -15.79 17.89 33.99
CA ALA A 358 -14.36 18.01 34.22
C ALA A 358 -13.61 18.14 32.89
N ALA A 359 -12.99 19.30 32.68
CA ALA A 359 -12.13 19.55 31.55
C ALA A 359 -10.68 19.14 31.85
N GLN A 360 -10.08 18.35 31.00
CA GLN A 360 -8.66 17.94 31.07
C GLN A 360 -7.99 18.22 29.71
N PRO A 361 -6.66 18.38 29.67
CA PRO A 361 -5.97 18.53 28.38
C PRO A 361 -6.28 17.35 27.44
N GLY A 362 -6.93 17.62 26.31
CA GLY A 362 -7.29 16.62 25.30
C GLY A 362 -8.60 15.84 25.56
N ALA A 363 -9.32 16.09 26.67
CA ALA A 363 -10.58 15.40 26.97
C ALA A 363 -11.54 16.25 27.82
N LEU A 364 -12.83 16.14 27.49
CA LEU A 364 -13.93 16.65 28.31
C LEU A 364 -14.69 15.45 28.87
N THR A 365 -14.76 15.36 30.19
CA THR A 365 -15.54 14.32 30.88
C THR A 365 -16.83 14.93 31.43
N VAL A 366 -17.97 14.29 31.08
CA VAL A 366 -19.29 14.63 31.65
C VAL A 366 -19.80 13.37 32.34
N SER A 367 -19.94 13.42 33.64
CA SER A 367 -20.48 12.35 34.49
C SER A 367 -21.89 12.68 34.93
N VAL A 368 -22.82 11.78 34.75
CA VAL A 368 -24.19 11.84 35.27
C VAL A 368 -24.27 10.86 36.44
N LEU A 369 -24.55 11.35 37.65
CA LEU A 369 -24.56 10.58 38.88
C LEU A 369 -25.98 10.51 39.43
N ASP A 370 -26.39 9.36 39.92
CA ASP A 370 -27.64 9.14 40.66
C ASP A 370 -27.37 8.53 42.05
N ARG A 371 -28.44 8.41 42.84
CA ARG A 371 -28.47 7.77 44.15
C ARG A 371 -29.45 6.59 44.17
N GLY A 372 -29.63 5.96 43.02
CA GLY A 372 -30.51 4.80 42.87
C GLY A 372 -29.91 3.51 43.45
N PRO A 373 -30.51 2.38 43.19
CA PRO A 373 -30.03 1.08 43.68
C PRO A 373 -28.68 0.64 43.09
N GLY A 374 -28.19 1.35 42.04
CA GLY A 374 -26.98 0.96 41.30
C GLY A 374 -27.19 -0.24 40.37
N ILE A 375 -26.11 -0.66 39.74
CA ILE A 375 -26.06 -1.82 38.84
C ILE A 375 -24.97 -2.77 39.34
N PRO A 376 -25.25 -4.09 39.46
CA PRO A 376 -24.22 -5.06 39.82
C PRO A 376 -23.07 -5.03 38.81
N GLU A 377 -21.85 -5.18 39.27
CA GLU A 377 -20.63 -5.05 38.44
C GLU A 377 -20.64 -6.01 37.24
N GLU A 378 -21.15 -7.22 37.41
CA GLU A 378 -21.35 -8.25 36.37
C GLU A 378 -22.36 -7.86 35.29
N SER A 379 -23.23 -6.90 35.56
CA SER A 379 -24.30 -6.46 34.65
C SER A 379 -24.00 -5.12 33.95
N LEU A 380 -22.89 -4.42 34.30
CA LEU A 380 -22.57 -3.09 33.77
C LEU A 380 -22.41 -3.04 32.24
N GLU A 381 -21.89 -4.10 31.63
CA GLU A 381 -21.82 -4.21 30.18
C GLU A 381 -23.14 -4.67 29.55
N ALA A 382 -23.84 -5.59 30.20
CA ALA A 382 -25.09 -6.15 29.67
C ALA A 382 -26.22 -5.11 29.56
N VAL A 383 -26.25 -4.10 30.42
CA VAL A 383 -27.30 -3.06 30.37
C VAL A 383 -27.17 -2.10 29.18
N PHE A 384 -26.09 -2.17 28.42
CA PHE A 384 -25.95 -1.48 27.15
C PHE A 384 -26.55 -2.23 25.96
N GLU A 385 -26.89 -3.53 26.15
CA GLU A 385 -27.57 -4.30 25.12
C GLU A 385 -29.04 -3.85 24.98
N PRO A 386 -29.56 -3.75 23.75
CA PRO A 386 -30.93 -3.30 23.52
C PRO A 386 -31.95 -4.20 24.22
N PHE A 387 -32.98 -3.60 24.80
CA PHE A 387 -34.09 -4.26 25.50
C PHE A 387 -33.70 -4.99 26.80
N VAL A 388 -32.43 -4.91 27.23
CA VAL A 388 -31.99 -5.52 28.50
C VAL A 388 -32.46 -4.67 29.67
N ARG A 389 -33.06 -5.34 30.66
CA ARG A 389 -33.54 -4.78 31.92
C ARG A 389 -33.15 -5.71 33.07
N LEU A 390 -32.65 -5.12 34.17
CA LEU A 390 -32.33 -5.90 35.36
C LEU A 390 -33.61 -6.30 36.08
N GLU A 391 -33.66 -7.55 36.64
CA GLU A 391 -34.86 -8.13 37.26
C GLU A 391 -35.42 -7.29 38.43
N THR A 392 -34.54 -6.59 39.15
CA THR A 392 -34.91 -5.70 40.26
C THR A 392 -35.74 -4.49 39.80
N SER A 393 -35.70 -4.13 38.49
CA SER A 393 -36.44 -3.02 37.92
C SER A 393 -37.82 -3.42 37.35
N ARG A 394 -38.25 -4.69 37.50
CA ARG A 394 -39.59 -5.18 37.12
C ARG A 394 -40.73 -4.63 37.96
N ASN A 395 -40.42 -3.81 38.97
CA ASN A 395 -41.44 -3.11 39.73
C ASN A 395 -42.23 -2.23 38.76
N ARG A 396 -43.52 -2.48 38.61
CA ARG A 396 -44.44 -1.91 37.59
C ARG A 396 -44.54 -0.38 37.59
N GLY A 397 -43.94 0.31 38.54
CA GLY A 397 -43.92 1.77 38.65
C GLY A 397 -42.76 2.46 37.89
N THR A 398 -41.70 1.74 37.51
CA THR A 398 -40.54 2.31 36.79
C THR A 398 -40.46 1.76 35.37
N GLY A 399 -41.47 2.00 34.54
CA GLY A 399 -41.52 1.59 33.13
C GLY A 399 -40.33 2.13 32.31
N GLY A 400 -39.89 1.37 31.30
CA GLY A 400 -38.85 1.80 30.33
C GLY A 400 -38.52 0.72 29.36
N THR A 401 -38.13 1.13 28.15
CA THR A 401 -37.94 0.25 26.99
C THR A 401 -36.67 -0.57 27.03
N GLY A 402 -35.68 -0.19 27.84
CA GLY A 402 -34.34 -0.77 27.83
C GLY A 402 -33.49 -0.34 26.63
N LEU A 403 -33.88 0.74 25.93
CA LEU A 403 -33.15 1.28 24.76
C LEU A 403 -32.30 2.51 25.09
N GLY A 404 -32.58 3.24 26.16
CA GLY A 404 -31.92 4.53 26.45
C GLY A 404 -30.40 4.43 26.55
N LEU A 405 -29.86 3.45 27.31
CA LEU A 405 -28.41 3.23 27.46
C LEU A 405 -27.80 2.70 26.17
N ALA A 406 -28.47 1.82 25.43
CA ALA A 406 -28.04 1.34 24.12
C ALA A 406 -27.89 2.49 23.11
N ILE A 407 -28.87 3.38 23.04
CA ILE A 407 -28.83 4.60 22.21
C ILE A 407 -27.69 5.51 22.65
N ALA A 408 -27.52 5.74 23.97
CA ALA A 408 -26.48 6.59 24.48
C ALA A 408 -25.07 6.06 24.12
N ARG A 409 -24.83 4.75 24.26
CA ARG A 409 -23.54 4.11 23.87
C ARG A 409 -23.25 4.24 22.38
N GLN A 410 -24.24 3.99 21.51
CA GLN A 410 -24.08 4.12 20.08
C GLN A 410 -23.79 5.54 19.62
N LEU A 411 -24.54 6.52 20.16
CA LEU A 411 -24.29 7.92 19.87
C LEU A 411 -22.92 8.39 20.36
N ALA A 412 -22.49 7.92 21.54
CA ALA A 412 -21.15 8.19 22.07
C ALA A 412 -20.09 7.63 21.10
N GLN A 413 -20.19 6.36 20.71
CA GLN A 413 -19.27 5.75 19.75
C GLN A 413 -19.26 6.48 18.39
N ALA A 414 -20.42 6.90 17.88
CA ALA A 414 -20.52 7.67 16.64
C ALA A 414 -19.84 9.07 16.75
N MET A 415 -19.61 9.57 17.96
CA MET A 415 -18.89 10.83 18.25
C MET A 415 -17.41 10.60 18.63
N ASP A 416 -16.88 9.38 18.48
CA ASP A 416 -15.56 8.99 18.97
C ASP A 416 -15.37 9.21 20.48
N ALA A 417 -16.48 9.20 21.22
CA ALA A 417 -16.53 9.34 22.68
C ALA A 417 -16.68 7.96 23.35
N THR A 418 -16.24 7.87 24.60
CA THR A 418 -16.37 6.65 25.40
C THR A 418 -17.40 6.87 26.49
N LEU A 419 -18.39 5.97 26.59
CA LEU A 419 -19.38 5.92 27.65
C LEU A 419 -19.15 4.69 28.51
N THR A 420 -18.98 4.91 29.83
CA THR A 420 -18.78 3.84 30.82
C THR A 420 -19.68 4.05 32.03
N LEU A 421 -20.03 2.95 32.70
CA LEU A 421 -20.81 2.97 33.94
C LEU A 421 -19.93 2.53 35.10
N HIS A 422 -20.04 3.22 36.20
CA HIS A 422 -19.29 2.92 37.43
C HIS A 422 -20.21 2.92 38.66
N PRO A 423 -20.05 1.96 39.57
CA PRO A 423 -20.74 2.03 40.86
C PRO A 423 -20.33 3.28 41.64
N ARG A 424 -21.30 3.98 42.22
CA ARG A 424 -21.02 5.15 43.05
C ARG A 424 -20.74 4.73 44.51
N PRO A 425 -19.67 5.24 45.18
CA PRO A 425 -19.45 5.02 46.61
C PRO A 425 -20.65 5.54 47.42
N GLY A 426 -21.25 4.72 48.26
CA GLY A 426 -22.43 5.07 49.04
C GLY A 426 -23.78 4.77 48.36
N GLY A 427 -23.78 4.09 47.22
CA GLY A 427 -24.98 3.70 46.45
C GLY A 427 -25.25 4.64 45.28
N GLY A 428 -25.80 4.06 44.20
CA GLY A 428 -26.08 4.75 42.94
C GLY A 428 -25.16 4.36 41.80
N LEU A 429 -25.26 5.08 40.68
CA LEU A 429 -24.52 4.86 39.45
C LEU A 429 -23.87 6.18 39.00
N GLU A 430 -22.69 6.08 38.45
CA GLU A 430 -22.03 7.13 37.64
C GLU A 430 -21.98 6.68 36.19
N ALA A 431 -22.65 7.39 35.29
CA ALA A 431 -22.52 7.24 33.86
C ALA A 431 -21.54 8.30 33.34
N ARG A 432 -20.35 7.88 32.89
CA ARG A 432 -19.24 8.74 32.52
C ARG A 432 -19.05 8.76 31.01
N LEU A 433 -19.26 9.94 30.40
CA LEU A 433 -19.01 10.23 29.00
C LEU A 433 -17.69 10.99 28.84
N VAL A 434 -16.77 10.46 28.08
CA VAL A 434 -15.46 11.08 27.78
C VAL A 434 -15.42 11.46 26.30
N LEU A 435 -15.34 12.76 26.04
CA LEU A 435 -15.24 13.36 24.71
C LEU A 435 -13.78 13.79 24.46
N LYS A 436 -13.24 13.48 23.29
CA LYS A 436 -11.91 13.96 22.88
C LYS A 436 -12.01 15.42 22.47
N THR A 437 -11.18 16.28 23.08
CA THR A 437 -11.01 17.69 22.68
C THR A 437 -9.73 17.79 21.86
N SER A 438 -9.83 18.25 20.61
CA SER A 438 -8.67 18.53 19.75
C SER A 438 -8.04 19.88 20.08
#